data_ae8c30b92c355e78a31f22fd3d36e6ba
#
_entry.id   ae8c30b92c355e78a31f22fd3d36e6ba
#
_cell.length_a   1.000
_cell.length_b   1.000
_cell.length_c   1.000
_cell.angle_alpha   90.00
_cell.angle_beta   90.00
_cell.angle_gamma   90.00
#
_symmetry.space_group_name_H-M   'P 1'
#
loop_
_entity.id
_entity.type
_entity.pdbx_description
1 polymer ?
#
loop_
_entity_poly.entity_id
_entity_poly.type
_entity_poly.pdbx_seq_one_letter_code
_entity_poly.pdbx_strand_id
1 'polypeptide(L)'
;MITGDVEVHLAHVVDIPALRGLLDDDELRRLDGLHRPADRARLVTSHALLRLALASRCGVDALEVVLERRCPTCGSTEHGKVLAPDRDQHVSLGHAGDLVVVALSPTAPVGVDVEVESACGFEGFAEVSLHPAEVEELAELSERDADWARATWWVRKEAALKATGHGMTIDPTSVRVTPPTEEPALLAWPESPSPTVHLADLRVPGSYAAAVALHDVDDRVAAIDVTQLDGDELLRVD
;
A
#
# COMPACT_ATOMS: atom_id res chain seq x y z
N MET A 1 -4.45 24.17 -9.00
CA MET A 1 -4.22 22.72 -8.96
C MET A 1 -2.72 22.50 -8.87
N ILE A 2 -2.27 21.56 -8.04
CA ILE A 2 -0.87 21.18 -7.83
C ILE A 2 -0.64 19.76 -8.34
N THR A 3 0.61 19.35 -8.46
CA THR A 3 0.96 17.94 -8.67
C THR A 3 1.05 17.24 -7.32
N GLY A 4 0.45 16.08 -7.22
CA GLY A 4 0.52 15.23 -6.03
C GLY A 4 1.84 14.45 -5.99
N ASP A 5 2.80 14.92 -5.21
CA ASP A 5 4.12 14.28 -5.06
C ASP A 5 4.01 13.02 -4.21
N VAL A 6 4.46 11.89 -4.75
CA VAL A 6 4.51 10.59 -4.06
C VAL A 6 5.86 9.92 -4.27
N GLU A 7 6.53 9.63 -3.19
CA GLU A 7 7.77 8.85 -3.17
C GLU A 7 7.44 7.42 -2.74
N VAL A 8 7.87 6.44 -3.55
CA VAL A 8 7.63 5.02 -3.30
C VAL A 8 8.96 4.29 -3.23
N HIS A 9 9.20 3.60 -2.12
CA HIS A 9 10.35 2.69 -1.96
C HIS A 9 9.87 1.25 -2.04
N LEU A 10 10.49 0.49 -2.92
CA LEU A 10 10.29 -0.95 -3.07
C LEU A 10 11.55 -1.67 -2.59
N ALA A 11 11.39 -2.68 -1.74
CA ALA A 11 12.50 -3.49 -1.25
C ALA A 11 12.15 -4.96 -1.15
N HIS A 12 13.18 -5.81 -1.15
CA HIS A 12 13.03 -7.22 -0.81
C HIS A 12 12.97 -7.41 0.70
N VAL A 13 12.20 -8.40 1.12
CA VAL A 13 12.17 -8.84 2.51
C VAL A 13 13.56 -9.34 2.91
N VAL A 14 14.11 -8.78 4.00
CA VAL A 14 15.41 -9.16 4.51
C VAL A 14 15.32 -9.64 5.96
N ASP A 15 16.23 -10.53 6.35
CA ASP A 15 16.38 -10.97 7.74
C ASP A 15 17.70 -10.41 8.28
N ILE A 16 17.67 -9.10 8.59
CA ILE A 16 18.83 -8.38 9.16
C ILE A 16 18.48 -8.04 10.63
N PRO A 17 19.14 -8.67 11.60
CA PRO A 17 18.83 -8.46 13.03
C PRO A 17 18.93 -7.00 13.49
N ALA A 18 19.82 -6.21 12.88
CA ALA A 18 19.99 -4.79 13.22
C ALA A 18 18.72 -3.96 12.95
N LEU A 19 17.95 -4.30 11.92
CA LEU A 19 16.70 -3.59 11.58
C LEU A 19 15.66 -3.68 12.69
N ARG A 20 15.70 -4.73 13.51
CA ARG A 20 14.82 -4.87 14.68
C ARG A 20 15.01 -3.73 15.69
N GLY A 21 16.20 -3.15 15.77
CA GLY A 21 16.50 -2.01 16.64
C GLY A 21 15.80 -0.71 16.24
N LEU A 22 15.24 -0.65 15.02
CA LEU A 22 14.44 0.48 14.56
C LEU A 22 12.96 0.41 14.96
N LEU A 23 12.49 -0.76 15.43
CA LEU A 23 11.09 -0.97 15.81
C LEU A 23 10.81 -0.42 17.21
N ASP A 24 9.64 0.16 17.40
CA ASP A 24 9.15 0.56 18.71
C ASP A 24 8.56 -0.63 19.51
N ASP A 25 8.19 -0.37 20.78
CA ASP A 25 7.68 -1.41 21.69
C ASP A 25 6.36 -2.03 21.19
N ASP A 26 5.50 -1.26 20.50
CA ASP A 26 4.23 -1.74 19.96
C ASP A 26 4.46 -2.67 18.76
N GLU A 27 5.38 -2.32 17.90
CA GLU A 27 5.80 -3.15 16.77
C GLU A 27 6.52 -4.41 17.24
N LEU A 28 7.36 -4.31 18.26
CA LEU A 28 8.01 -5.48 18.87
C LEU A 28 6.99 -6.43 19.49
N ARG A 29 5.95 -5.93 20.18
CA ARG A 29 4.86 -6.77 20.69
C ARG A 29 4.11 -7.50 19.57
N ARG A 30 3.83 -6.82 18.45
CA ARG A 30 3.21 -7.46 17.28
C ARG A 30 4.12 -8.51 16.65
N LEU A 31 5.42 -8.20 16.54
CA LEU A 31 6.43 -9.14 16.06
C LEU A 31 6.43 -10.42 16.89
N ASP A 32 6.33 -10.32 18.22
CA ASP A 32 6.32 -11.47 19.11
C ASP A 32 5.03 -12.31 18.99
N GLY A 33 3.93 -11.71 18.54
CA GLY A 33 2.69 -12.42 18.22
C GLY A 33 2.70 -13.19 16.90
N LEU A 34 3.70 -12.95 16.03
CA LEU A 34 3.81 -13.63 14.74
C LEU A 34 4.58 -14.95 14.86
N HIS A 35 3.98 -16.04 14.36
CA HIS A 35 4.55 -17.38 14.46
C HIS A 35 5.41 -17.78 13.25
N ARG A 36 5.09 -17.28 12.05
CA ARG A 36 5.82 -17.63 10.84
C ARG A 36 7.04 -16.73 10.64
N PRO A 37 8.25 -17.30 10.42
CA PRO A 37 9.45 -16.49 10.19
C PRO A 37 9.30 -15.48 9.05
N ALA A 38 8.62 -15.86 7.96
CA ALA A 38 8.40 -14.97 6.82
C ALA A 38 7.54 -13.75 7.20
N ASP A 39 6.49 -13.93 8.03
CA ASP A 39 5.65 -12.82 8.47
C ASP A 39 6.41 -11.88 9.41
N ARG A 40 7.28 -12.45 10.27
CA ARG A 40 8.19 -11.68 11.12
C ARG A 40 9.16 -10.84 10.29
N ALA A 41 9.79 -11.45 9.28
CA ALA A 41 10.70 -10.75 8.38
C ALA A 41 10.01 -9.61 7.63
N ARG A 42 8.79 -9.85 7.10
CA ARG A 42 8.00 -8.81 6.43
C ARG A 42 7.68 -7.64 7.35
N LEU A 43 7.26 -7.90 8.59
CA LEU A 43 6.97 -6.83 9.55
C LEU A 43 8.22 -6.01 9.85
N VAL A 44 9.33 -6.65 10.17
CA VAL A 44 10.60 -5.95 10.46
C VAL A 44 11.04 -5.12 9.26
N THR A 45 11.08 -5.73 8.07
CA THR A 45 11.53 -5.04 6.85
C THR A 45 10.63 -3.85 6.51
N SER A 46 9.30 -4.02 6.54
CA SER A 46 8.38 -2.96 6.13
C SER A 46 8.40 -1.76 7.09
N HIS A 47 8.47 -2.00 8.39
CA HIS A 47 8.50 -0.92 9.37
C HIS A 47 9.87 -0.24 9.46
N ALA A 48 10.96 -1.00 9.32
CA ALA A 48 12.31 -0.41 9.20
C ALA A 48 12.43 0.44 7.93
N LEU A 49 11.98 -0.08 6.77
CA LEU A 49 12.00 0.66 5.52
C LEU A 49 11.21 1.97 5.62
N LEU A 50 10.03 1.94 6.23
CA LEU A 50 9.22 3.15 6.40
C LEU A 50 9.94 4.21 7.25
N ARG A 51 10.59 3.80 8.36
CA ARG A 51 11.38 4.73 9.19
C ARG A 51 12.58 5.31 8.44
N LEU A 52 13.32 4.46 7.75
CA LEU A 52 14.50 4.88 6.98
C LEU A 52 14.12 5.84 5.84
N ALA A 53 13.02 5.55 5.12
CA ALA A 53 12.51 6.41 4.06
C ALA A 53 12.07 7.78 4.61
N LEU A 54 11.31 7.80 5.72
CA LEU A 54 10.93 9.05 6.40
C LEU A 54 12.14 9.81 6.92
N ALA A 55 13.11 9.14 7.54
CA ALA A 55 14.33 9.72 8.03
C ALA A 55 15.12 10.40 6.91
N SER A 56 15.30 9.71 5.79
CA SER A 56 15.95 10.23 4.60
C SER A 56 15.25 11.46 4.04
N ARG A 57 13.92 11.39 3.89
CA ARG A 57 13.11 12.48 3.33
C ARG A 57 13.03 13.69 4.24
N CYS A 58 12.98 13.49 5.56
CA CYS A 58 12.87 14.58 6.54
C CYS A 58 14.21 15.08 7.08
N GLY A 59 15.32 14.41 6.77
CA GLY A 59 16.67 14.79 7.26
C GLY A 59 16.84 14.59 8.77
N VAL A 60 16.30 13.51 9.32
CA VAL A 60 16.35 13.16 10.75
C VAL A 60 16.92 11.76 10.97
N ASP A 61 17.22 11.39 12.21
CA ASP A 61 17.59 10.01 12.55
C ASP A 61 16.36 9.08 12.46
N ALA A 62 16.55 7.85 11.99
CA ALA A 62 15.46 6.87 11.88
C ALA A 62 14.85 6.50 13.25
N LEU A 63 15.64 6.57 14.33
CA LEU A 63 15.18 6.36 15.70
C LEU A 63 14.33 7.52 16.24
N GLU A 64 14.37 8.68 15.62
CA GLU A 64 13.53 9.84 15.96
C GLU A 64 12.17 9.82 15.23
N VAL A 65 11.96 8.87 14.31
CA VAL A 65 10.70 8.73 13.59
C VAL A 65 9.68 8.05 14.47
N VAL A 66 8.64 8.78 14.85
CA VAL A 66 7.49 8.25 15.58
C VAL A 66 6.45 7.77 14.57
N LEU A 67 6.04 6.52 14.71
CA LEU A 67 4.93 5.94 13.96
C LEU A 67 3.79 5.62 14.93
N GLU A 68 2.59 6.00 14.55
CA GLU A 68 1.37 5.64 15.27
C GLU A 68 0.47 4.82 14.37
N ARG A 69 -0.39 4.03 14.97
CA ARG A 69 -1.44 3.33 14.25
C ARG A 69 -2.78 3.80 14.77
N ARG A 70 -3.71 4.06 13.86
CA ARG A 70 -5.06 4.46 14.24
C ARG A 70 -6.09 3.91 13.27
N CYS A 71 -7.10 3.26 13.82
CA CYS A 71 -8.27 2.88 13.06
C CYS A 71 -9.23 4.08 12.96
N PRO A 72 -9.58 4.56 11.77
CA PRO A 72 -10.50 5.70 11.63
C PRO A 72 -11.92 5.35 12.08
N THR A 73 -12.30 4.08 12.06
CA THR A 73 -13.65 3.62 12.40
C THR A 73 -13.88 3.48 13.91
N CYS A 74 -12.94 2.84 14.63
CA CYS A 74 -13.12 2.55 16.07
C CYS A 74 -12.13 3.29 16.97
N GLY A 75 -11.17 4.04 16.42
CA GLY A 75 -10.15 4.77 17.15
C GLY A 75 -9.05 3.89 17.77
N SER A 76 -9.09 2.56 17.57
CA SER A 76 -8.10 1.63 18.11
C SER A 76 -6.70 1.92 17.59
N THR A 77 -5.69 1.72 18.45
CA THR A 77 -4.26 1.76 18.10
C THR A 77 -3.67 0.39 17.77
N GLU A 78 -4.45 -0.68 18.01
CA GLU A 78 -4.02 -2.05 17.74
C GLU A 78 -4.04 -2.40 16.24
N HIS A 79 -4.88 -1.72 15.47
CA HIS A 79 -5.03 -1.89 14.03
C HIS A 79 -5.31 -0.56 13.33
N GLY A 80 -5.40 -0.56 12.00
CA GLY A 80 -5.69 0.63 11.20
C GLY A 80 -4.46 1.19 10.48
N LYS A 81 -4.61 2.38 9.94
CA LYS A 81 -3.58 3.06 9.13
C LYS A 81 -2.38 3.46 9.99
N VAL A 82 -1.18 3.30 9.44
CA VAL A 82 0.04 3.87 10.02
C VAL A 82 0.09 5.36 9.72
N LEU A 83 0.50 6.14 10.69
CA LEU A 83 0.62 7.60 10.65
C LEU A 83 2.03 7.99 11.11
N ALA A 84 2.51 9.13 10.63
CA ALA A 84 3.74 9.79 11.09
C ALA A 84 3.38 11.18 11.65
N PRO A 85 2.83 11.28 12.89
CA PRO A 85 2.17 12.48 13.39
C PRO A 85 3.12 13.68 13.53
N ASP A 86 4.41 13.40 13.79
CA ASP A 86 5.44 14.44 13.98
C ASP A 86 6.10 14.88 12.66
N ARG A 87 5.59 14.40 11.55
CA ARG A 87 6.12 14.69 10.21
C ARG A 87 4.99 15.21 9.32
N ASP A 88 5.30 16.18 8.50
CA ASP A 88 4.37 16.65 7.46
C ASP A 88 4.40 15.68 6.26
N GLN A 89 4.07 14.42 6.55
CA GLN A 89 4.06 13.32 5.60
C GLN A 89 2.90 12.37 5.86
N HIS A 90 2.15 12.08 4.82
CA HIS A 90 1.24 10.95 4.78
C HIS A 90 2.03 9.71 4.38
N VAL A 91 1.71 8.57 5.02
CA VAL A 91 2.46 7.34 4.82
C VAL A 91 1.52 6.16 4.55
N SER A 92 2.03 5.17 3.82
CA SER A 92 1.38 3.88 3.64
C SER A 92 2.42 2.80 3.44
N LEU A 93 2.08 1.56 3.79
CA LEU A 93 2.91 0.40 3.54
C LEU A 93 2.07 -0.80 3.10
N GLY A 94 2.71 -1.68 2.31
CA GLY A 94 2.18 -2.96 1.86
C GLY A 94 3.30 -4.00 1.76
N HIS A 95 2.94 -5.26 1.75
CA HIS A 95 3.89 -6.35 1.54
C HIS A 95 3.20 -7.62 1.04
N ALA A 96 3.83 -8.32 0.13
CA ALA A 96 3.41 -9.66 -0.32
C ALA A 96 4.62 -10.47 -0.77
N GLY A 97 4.58 -11.79 -0.58
CA GLY A 97 5.72 -12.65 -0.94
C GLY A 97 7.01 -12.16 -0.29
N ASP A 98 7.99 -11.84 -1.14
CA ASP A 98 9.31 -11.35 -0.75
C ASP A 98 9.50 -9.85 -1.00
N LEU A 99 8.40 -9.11 -1.25
CA LEU A 99 8.44 -7.67 -1.46
C LEU A 99 7.75 -6.90 -0.34
N VAL A 100 8.29 -5.74 -0.04
CA VAL A 100 7.67 -4.69 0.75
C VAL A 100 7.66 -3.39 -0.05
N VAL A 101 6.62 -2.59 0.14
CA VAL A 101 6.49 -1.28 -0.47
C VAL A 101 6.06 -0.26 0.57
N VAL A 102 6.66 0.92 0.55
CA VAL A 102 6.25 2.06 1.35
C VAL A 102 6.04 3.27 0.46
N ALA A 103 5.07 4.09 0.78
CA ALA A 103 4.77 5.33 0.07
C ALA A 103 4.71 6.50 1.05
N LEU A 104 5.29 7.62 0.65
CA LEU A 104 5.31 8.90 1.37
C LEU A 104 4.72 9.99 0.48
N SER A 105 3.93 10.87 1.04
CA SER A 105 3.44 12.07 0.33
C SER A 105 3.29 13.25 1.28
N PRO A 106 3.83 14.42 0.95
CA PRO A 106 3.56 15.66 1.70
C PRO A 106 2.24 16.32 1.25
N THR A 107 1.66 15.83 0.16
CA THR A 107 0.56 16.53 -0.53
C THR A 107 -0.80 16.15 0.04
N ALA A 108 -1.07 14.84 0.17
CA ALA A 108 -2.38 14.31 0.56
C ALA A 108 -2.27 12.86 1.05
N PRO A 109 -3.31 12.31 1.72
CA PRO A 109 -3.32 10.93 2.17
C PRO A 109 -3.00 9.95 1.06
N VAL A 110 -2.01 9.07 1.31
CA VAL A 110 -1.50 8.09 0.36
C VAL A 110 -1.86 6.67 0.79
N GLY A 111 -2.06 5.79 -0.18
CA GLY A 111 -2.20 4.36 0.00
C GLY A 111 -1.33 3.62 -1.00
N VAL A 112 -0.71 2.52 -0.60
CA VAL A 112 0.10 1.67 -1.48
C VAL A 112 -0.17 0.20 -1.17
N ASP A 113 -0.18 -0.60 -2.22
CA ASP A 113 -0.31 -2.04 -2.09
C ASP A 113 0.53 -2.80 -3.11
N VAL A 114 0.90 -4.03 -2.76
CA VAL A 114 1.63 -4.98 -3.61
C VAL A 114 1.10 -6.38 -3.34
N GLU A 115 0.92 -7.18 -4.42
CA GLU A 115 0.46 -8.56 -4.31
C GLU A 115 1.19 -9.49 -5.30
N VAL A 116 1.29 -10.76 -4.89
CA VAL A 116 1.74 -11.83 -5.78
C VAL A 116 0.58 -12.24 -6.68
N GLU A 117 0.76 -12.23 -8.01
CA GLU A 117 -0.31 -12.55 -8.97
C GLU A 117 -1.02 -13.87 -8.64
N SER A 118 -0.26 -14.94 -8.39
CA SER A 118 -0.82 -16.26 -8.07
C SER A 118 -1.58 -16.31 -6.73
N ALA A 119 -1.35 -15.38 -5.82
CA ALA A 119 -2.09 -15.31 -4.56
C ALA A 119 -3.54 -14.84 -4.77
N CYS A 120 -3.83 -14.18 -5.89
CA CYS A 120 -5.17 -13.76 -6.28
C CYS A 120 -5.94 -14.80 -7.12
N GLY A 121 -5.35 -15.98 -7.36
CA GLY A 121 -5.93 -17.05 -8.19
C GLY A 121 -6.75 -18.11 -7.43
N PHE A 122 -7.02 -17.96 -6.14
CA PHE A 122 -7.80 -18.96 -5.41
C PHE A 122 -9.29 -18.92 -5.75
N GLU A 123 -9.95 -20.08 -5.62
CA GLU A 123 -11.39 -20.20 -5.82
C GLU A 123 -12.15 -19.28 -4.86
N GLY A 124 -13.09 -18.48 -5.38
CA GLY A 124 -13.85 -17.51 -4.60
C GLY A 124 -13.22 -16.14 -4.48
N PHE A 125 -12.00 -15.90 -5.00
CA PHE A 125 -11.38 -14.58 -4.95
C PHE A 125 -12.23 -13.51 -5.62
N ALA A 126 -12.76 -13.80 -6.81
CA ALA A 126 -13.56 -12.84 -7.57
C ALA A 126 -14.82 -12.41 -6.81
N GLU A 127 -15.48 -13.35 -6.13
CA GLU A 127 -16.73 -13.13 -5.38
C GLU A 127 -16.54 -12.21 -4.16
N VAL A 128 -15.33 -12.15 -3.59
CA VAL A 128 -15.06 -11.37 -2.38
C VAL A 128 -14.22 -10.10 -2.64
N SER A 129 -13.70 -9.95 -3.86
CA SER A 129 -12.74 -8.87 -4.17
C SER A 129 -13.12 -8.03 -5.39
N LEU A 130 -13.83 -8.61 -6.37
CA LEU A 130 -14.09 -7.94 -7.64
C LEU A 130 -15.52 -7.38 -7.71
N HIS A 131 -15.62 -6.20 -8.32
CA HIS A 131 -16.91 -5.62 -8.69
C HIS A 131 -17.58 -6.48 -9.78
N PRO A 132 -18.93 -6.61 -9.83
CA PRO A 132 -19.60 -7.43 -10.85
C PRO A 132 -19.14 -7.15 -12.29
N ALA A 133 -18.91 -5.91 -12.67
CA ALA A 133 -18.38 -5.57 -13.98
C ALA A 133 -16.94 -6.07 -14.21
N GLU A 134 -16.09 -6.08 -13.19
CA GLU A 134 -14.72 -6.63 -13.29
C GLU A 134 -14.75 -8.17 -13.39
N VAL A 135 -15.74 -8.83 -12.80
CA VAL A 135 -15.98 -10.28 -12.98
C VAL A 135 -16.37 -10.58 -14.43
N GLU A 136 -17.25 -9.76 -15.04
CA GLU A 136 -17.60 -9.88 -16.46
C GLU A 136 -16.37 -9.68 -17.35
N GLU A 137 -15.57 -8.64 -17.09
CA GLU A 137 -14.33 -8.35 -17.82
C GLU A 137 -13.29 -9.48 -17.64
N LEU A 138 -13.17 -10.07 -16.43
CA LEU A 138 -12.30 -11.20 -16.15
C LEU A 138 -12.66 -12.44 -16.99
N ALA A 139 -13.94 -12.69 -17.23
CA ALA A 139 -14.42 -13.83 -18.00
C ALA A 139 -14.00 -13.79 -19.48
N GLU A 140 -13.65 -12.60 -20.01
CA GLU A 140 -13.18 -12.41 -21.37
C GLU A 140 -11.65 -12.63 -21.52
N LEU A 141 -10.92 -12.73 -20.40
CA LEU A 141 -9.47 -12.88 -20.40
C LEU A 141 -9.06 -14.35 -20.56
N SER A 142 -7.83 -14.54 -21.06
CA SER A 142 -7.21 -15.87 -21.07
C SER A 142 -6.84 -16.29 -19.64
N GLU A 143 -6.80 -17.59 -19.36
CA GLU A 143 -6.34 -18.12 -18.05
C GLU A 143 -4.97 -17.57 -17.66
N ARG A 144 -4.09 -17.35 -18.65
CA ARG A 144 -2.74 -16.81 -18.45
C ARG A 144 -2.74 -15.39 -17.90
N ASP A 145 -3.69 -14.57 -18.33
CA ASP A 145 -3.76 -13.15 -17.98
C ASP A 145 -4.66 -12.92 -16.76
N ALA A 146 -5.44 -13.93 -16.36
CA ALA A 146 -6.45 -13.81 -15.31
C ALA A 146 -5.86 -13.51 -13.93
N ASP A 147 -4.74 -14.16 -13.54
CA ASP A 147 -4.12 -13.93 -12.23
C ASP A 147 -3.51 -12.53 -12.14
N TRP A 148 -2.83 -12.09 -13.21
CA TRP A 148 -2.33 -10.72 -13.31
C TRP A 148 -3.46 -9.69 -13.23
N ALA A 149 -4.57 -9.93 -13.93
CA ALA A 149 -5.71 -9.03 -13.90
C ALA A 149 -6.36 -8.93 -12.52
N ARG A 150 -6.58 -10.08 -11.83
CA ARG A 150 -7.09 -10.11 -10.46
C ARG A 150 -6.21 -9.32 -9.51
N ALA A 151 -4.89 -9.57 -9.56
CA ALA A 151 -3.93 -8.88 -8.71
C ALA A 151 -3.89 -7.37 -8.99
N THR A 152 -3.96 -6.96 -10.27
CA THR A 152 -3.96 -5.53 -10.63
C THR A 152 -5.21 -4.81 -10.14
N TRP A 153 -6.41 -5.37 -10.33
CA TRP A 153 -7.62 -4.80 -9.76
C TRP A 153 -7.54 -4.71 -8.24
N TRP A 154 -7.04 -5.77 -7.59
CA TRP A 154 -6.95 -5.84 -6.14
C TRP A 154 -6.04 -4.76 -5.57
N VAL A 155 -4.79 -4.64 -6.06
CA VAL A 155 -3.84 -3.64 -5.55
C VAL A 155 -4.30 -2.21 -5.81
N ARG A 156 -4.98 -1.92 -6.92
CA ARG A 156 -5.59 -0.61 -7.20
C ARG A 156 -6.67 -0.28 -6.17
N LYS A 157 -7.55 -1.24 -5.84
CA LYS A 157 -8.59 -1.07 -4.81
C LYS A 157 -8.00 -0.90 -3.42
N GLU A 158 -7.08 -1.78 -3.02
CA GLU A 158 -6.41 -1.70 -1.72
C GLU A 158 -5.64 -0.39 -1.55
N ALA A 159 -4.96 0.08 -2.59
CA ALA A 159 -4.31 1.38 -2.56
C ALA A 159 -5.33 2.51 -2.34
N ALA A 160 -6.45 2.51 -3.04
CA ALA A 160 -7.52 3.50 -2.86
C ALA A 160 -8.15 3.44 -1.46
N LEU A 161 -8.45 2.23 -0.95
CA LEU A 161 -9.01 2.01 0.38
C LEU A 161 -8.04 2.45 1.50
N LYS A 162 -6.73 2.23 1.31
CA LYS A 162 -5.68 2.71 2.22
C LYS A 162 -5.52 4.24 2.16
N ALA A 163 -5.57 4.84 0.96
CA ALA A 163 -5.49 6.29 0.80
C ALA A 163 -6.64 7.00 1.49
N THR A 164 -7.87 6.53 1.28
CA THR A 164 -9.08 7.08 1.90
C THR A 164 -9.21 6.74 3.40
N GLY A 165 -8.44 5.76 3.89
CA GLY A 165 -8.46 5.33 5.29
C GLY A 165 -9.58 4.35 5.64
N HIS A 166 -10.44 3.97 4.71
CA HIS A 166 -11.56 3.06 4.97
C HIS A 166 -11.09 1.61 5.22
N GLY A 167 -10.03 1.17 4.52
CA GLY A 167 -9.60 -0.24 4.59
C GLY A 167 -10.79 -1.17 4.29
N MET A 168 -10.85 -2.29 4.99
CA MET A 168 -11.91 -3.32 4.79
C MET A 168 -13.27 -2.96 5.40
N THR A 169 -13.51 -1.72 5.84
CA THR A 169 -14.86 -1.26 6.24
C THR A 169 -15.77 -1.02 5.03
N ILE A 170 -15.17 -0.80 3.86
CA ILE A 170 -15.85 -0.82 2.57
C ILE A 170 -15.64 -2.20 1.94
N ASP A 171 -16.74 -2.78 1.46
CA ASP A 171 -16.71 -4.03 0.71
C ASP A 171 -15.99 -3.80 -0.64
N PRO A 172 -14.87 -4.47 -0.93
CA PRO A 172 -14.13 -4.31 -2.18
C PRO A 172 -14.97 -4.58 -3.44
N THR A 173 -16.01 -5.41 -3.32
CA THR A 173 -16.91 -5.70 -4.46
C THR A 173 -17.77 -4.51 -4.85
N SER A 174 -17.91 -3.52 -3.98
CA SER A 174 -18.63 -2.27 -4.24
C SER A 174 -17.76 -1.17 -4.85
N VAL A 175 -16.43 -1.38 -4.87
CA VAL A 175 -15.46 -0.48 -5.49
C VAL A 175 -15.13 -0.98 -6.89
N ARG A 176 -15.13 -0.11 -7.89
CA ARG A 176 -14.71 -0.42 -9.25
C ARG A 176 -13.55 0.45 -9.67
N VAL A 177 -12.54 -0.15 -10.26
CA VAL A 177 -11.40 0.53 -10.88
C VAL A 177 -11.32 0.16 -12.37
N THR A 178 -10.51 0.88 -13.14
CA THR A 178 -10.30 0.59 -14.57
C THR A 178 -9.68 -0.79 -14.81
N PRO A 179 -9.95 -1.40 -15.99
CA PRO A 179 -9.28 -2.63 -16.41
C PRO A 179 -7.75 -2.51 -16.36
N PRO A 180 -7.03 -3.63 -16.14
CA PRO A 180 -5.56 -3.62 -16.02
C PRO A 180 -4.80 -3.04 -17.20
N THR A 181 -5.41 -3.05 -18.38
CA THR A 181 -4.83 -2.51 -19.64
C THR A 181 -5.08 -1.02 -19.84
N GLU A 182 -5.84 -0.39 -18.95
CA GLU A 182 -6.19 1.03 -19.04
C GLU A 182 -5.48 1.84 -17.94
N GLU A 183 -5.36 3.16 -18.17
CA GLU A 183 -4.84 4.07 -17.14
C GLU A 183 -5.60 3.89 -15.81
N PRO A 184 -4.88 3.76 -14.70
CA PRO A 184 -5.51 3.51 -13.41
C PRO A 184 -6.45 4.63 -12.98
N ALA A 185 -7.71 4.30 -12.71
CA ALA A 185 -8.70 5.24 -12.22
C ALA A 185 -9.76 4.56 -11.35
N LEU A 186 -10.33 5.30 -10.41
CA LEU A 186 -11.51 4.91 -9.64
C LEU A 186 -12.76 5.20 -10.48
N LEU A 187 -13.59 4.17 -10.73
CA LEU A 187 -14.80 4.26 -11.54
C LEU A 187 -16.09 4.25 -10.71
N ALA A 188 -16.11 3.52 -9.59
CA ALA A 188 -17.26 3.50 -8.67
C ALA A 188 -16.80 3.38 -7.22
N TRP A 189 -17.58 4.01 -6.34
CA TRP A 189 -17.42 4.00 -4.90
C TRP A 189 -18.79 3.95 -4.22
N PRO A 190 -18.98 3.17 -3.14
CA PRO A 190 -20.32 2.94 -2.56
C PRO A 190 -20.90 4.14 -1.82
N GLU A 191 -20.08 5.09 -1.40
CA GLU A 191 -20.51 6.26 -0.63
C GLU A 191 -20.64 7.50 -1.53
N SER A 192 -21.44 8.48 -1.09
CA SER A 192 -21.64 9.73 -1.80
C SER A 192 -21.34 10.92 -0.89
N PRO A 193 -20.52 11.91 -1.30
CA PRO A 193 -19.84 11.93 -2.61
C PRO A 193 -18.72 10.86 -2.72
N SER A 194 -18.45 10.42 -3.94
CA SER A 194 -17.28 9.57 -4.22
C SER A 194 -15.99 10.35 -3.93
N PRO A 195 -14.97 9.75 -3.31
CA PRO A 195 -13.70 10.41 -3.09
C PRO A 195 -12.97 10.68 -4.42
N THR A 196 -12.27 11.79 -4.50
CA THR A 196 -11.33 12.04 -5.60
C THR A 196 -10.04 11.31 -5.30
N VAL A 197 -9.76 10.24 -6.07
CA VAL A 197 -8.57 9.41 -5.90
C VAL A 197 -7.78 9.35 -7.21
N HIS A 198 -6.50 9.71 -7.13
CA HIS A 198 -5.54 9.53 -8.22
C HIS A 198 -4.79 8.22 -8.01
N LEU A 199 -4.75 7.37 -9.04
CA LEU A 199 -4.12 6.06 -9.02
C LEU A 199 -2.95 6.00 -9.98
N ALA A 200 -1.93 5.21 -9.66
CA ALA A 200 -0.86 4.83 -10.59
C ALA A 200 -0.41 3.40 -10.29
N ASP A 201 -0.15 2.62 -11.35
CA ASP A 201 0.50 1.33 -11.21
C ASP A 201 2.00 1.53 -10.98
N LEU A 202 2.59 0.64 -10.19
CA LEU A 202 4.01 0.64 -9.88
C LEU A 202 4.74 -0.43 -10.70
N ARG A 203 5.99 -0.15 -11.04
CA ARG A 203 6.86 -1.15 -11.67
C ARG A 203 7.42 -2.05 -10.59
N VAL A 204 7.10 -3.33 -10.68
CA VAL A 204 7.55 -4.36 -9.74
C VAL A 204 8.20 -5.52 -10.49
N PRO A 205 9.19 -6.22 -9.89
CA PRO A 205 9.84 -7.36 -10.53
C PRO A 205 8.94 -8.61 -10.49
N GLY A 206 9.19 -9.54 -11.42
CA GLY A 206 8.57 -10.87 -11.41
C GLY A 206 7.05 -10.86 -11.60
N SER A 207 6.37 -11.80 -10.93
CA SER A 207 4.92 -11.99 -11.00
C SER A 207 4.23 -11.30 -9.83
N TYR A 208 4.38 -9.98 -9.75
CA TYR A 208 3.73 -9.12 -8.78
C TYR A 208 2.92 -8.05 -9.49
N ALA A 209 1.88 -7.56 -8.83
CA ALA A 209 1.20 -6.31 -9.15
C ALA A 209 1.36 -5.35 -7.98
N ALA A 210 1.45 -4.06 -8.25
CA ALA A 210 1.46 -3.03 -7.21
C ALA A 210 0.85 -1.72 -7.73
N ALA A 211 0.22 -0.99 -6.82
CA ALA A 211 -0.37 0.31 -7.13
C ALA A 211 -0.23 1.28 -5.97
N VAL A 212 -0.26 2.56 -6.30
CA VAL A 212 -0.30 3.66 -5.34
C VAL A 212 -1.49 4.55 -5.62
N ALA A 213 -2.09 5.09 -4.57
CA ALA A 213 -3.22 6.01 -4.62
C ALA A 213 -2.96 7.25 -3.78
N LEU A 214 -3.45 8.40 -4.24
CA LEU A 214 -3.50 9.65 -3.50
C LEU A 214 -4.96 10.08 -3.36
N HIS A 215 -5.43 10.33 -2.13
CA HIS A 215 -6.78 10.82 -1.88
C HIS A 215 -6.76 12.35 -1.81
N ASP A 216 -7.26 12.98 -2.86
CA ASP A 216 -7.36 14.45 -2.95
C ASP A 216 -8.59 14.96 -2.21
N VAL A 217 -8.42 15.20 -0.91
CA VAL A 217 -9.51 15.64 0.00
C VAL A 217 -10.07 17.02 -0.36
N ASP A 218 -9.24 17.87 -0.93
CA ASP A 218 -9.55 19.29 -1.18
C ASP A 218 -9.79 19.63 -2.67
N ASP A 219 -9.79 18.62 -3.55
CA ASP A 219 -9.87 18.77 -5.02
C ASP A 219 -8.80 19.72 -5.60
N ARG A 220 -7.57 19.62 -5.07
CA ARG A 220 -6.45 20.50 -5.48
C ARG A 220 -5.41 19.83 -6.36
N VAL A 221 -5.40 18.51 -6.39
CA VAL A 221 -4.41 17.71 -7.15
C VAL A 221 -4.89 17.56 -8.59
N ALA A 222 -4.05 17.92 -9.55
CA ALA A 222 -4.35 17.75 -10.96
C ALA A 222 -3.94 16.36 -11.48
N ALA A 223 -2.84 15.83 -10.95
CA ALA A 223 -2.28 14.54 -11.31
C ALA A 223 -1.34 14.06 -10.20
N ILE A 224 -1.13 12.76 -10.14
CA ILE A 224 -0.13 12.13 -9.28
C ILE A 224 1.22 12.09 -10.01
N ASP A 225 2.30 12.42 -9.30
CA ASP A 225 3.68 12.27 -9.77
C ASP A 225 4.39 11.29 -8.84
N VAL A 226 4.80 10.14 -9.39
CA VAL A 226 5.33 9.03 -8.62
C VAL A 226 6.82 8.86 -8.90
N THR A 227 7.65 9.08 -7.87
CA THR A 227 9.06 8.73 -7.88
C THR A 227 9.27 7.37 -7.21
N GLN A 228 9.62 6.34 -8.00
CA GLN A 228 9.99 5.03 -7.47
C GLN A 228 11.50 4.95 -7.19
N LEU A 229 11.84 4.49 -5.99
CA LEU A 229 13.21 4.36 -5.48
C LEU A 229 13.50 2.92 -5.06
N ASP A 230 14.76 2.54 -5.12
CA ASP A 230 15.26 1.27 -4.61
C ASP A 230 15.35 1.32 -3.08
N GLY A 231 14.45 0.64 -2.40
CA GLY A 231 14.41 0.55 -0.95
C GLY A 231 15.48 -0.40 -0.38
N ASP A 232 16.03 -1.31 -1.18
CA ASP A 232 17.10 -2.22 -0.72
C ASP A 232 18.36 -1.42 -0.34
N GLU A 233 18.58 -0.25 -0.94
CA GLU A 233 19.70 0.64 -0.58
C GLU A 233 19.57 1.19 0.84
N LEU A 234 18.35 1.53 1.27
CA LEU A 234 18.09 2.03 2.63
C LEU A 234 18.23 0.95 3.70
N LEU A 235 18.00 -0.33 3.34
CA LEU A 235 18.09 -1.45 4.27
C LEU A 235 19.53 -1.93 4.51
N ARG A 236 20.52 -1.41 3.77
CA ARG A 236 21.94 -1.68 3.99
C ARG A 236 22.44 -0.85 5.18
N VAL A 237 22.18 -1.35 6.39
CA VAL A 237 22.73 -0.77 7.62
C VAL A 237 24.17 -1.28 7.79
N ASP A 238 25.13 -0.35 7.94
CA ASP A 238 26.53 -0.65 8.23
C ASP A 238 26.72 -1.20 9.67
#